data_a76d2e5b475e701496e75823e534b07d
#
_entry.id   a76d2e5b475e701496e75823e534b07d
#
_cell.length_a   1.000
_cell.length_b   1.000
_cell.length_c   1.000
_cell.angle_alpha   90.00
_cell.angle_beta   90.00
_cell.angle_gamma   90.00
#
_symmetry.space_group_name_H-M   'P 1'
#
loop_
_entity.id
_entity.type
_entity.pdbx_description
1 polymer ?
#
loop_
_entity_poly.entity_id
_entity_poly.type
_entity_poly.pdbx_seq_one_letter_code
_entity_poly.pdbx_strand_id
1 'polypeptide(L)'
;MKAQEALSLDSCRALAISNNKELLISQEKINAAHYQKKAAFTNYLPNISASGGYMRSQKELSILSDAQKGALSGLGTSLSGPLQQAAQVIAQLHPELAGQLPALGQSLVGALDGAGQSLVDAFRTDTRNMYAGALTLTQPLYMGGKIRAYNKITKYAEELARQQHNTGMQEVILSTDQAYWQVVSLAHKKKLAEGYLKLLQKLDSDVDKMIAEGVATKADGLSIKVKVNEAEMTLTKVTDGLSLARMLLCQLCGLDLSTPVMLTDEQKEDLAPT
;
A
#
# COMPACT_ATOMS: atom_id res chain seq x y z
N MET A 1 24.14 38.81 -6.02
CA MET A 1 23.86 38.48 -4.62
C MET A 1 22.39 38.86 -4.37
N LYS A 2 21.46 37.89 -4.27
CA LYS A 2 20.10 38.20 -3.81
C LYS A 2 20.20 38.59 -2.33
N ALA A 3 19.68 39.75 -1.98
CA ALA A 3 19.55 40.15 -0.60
C ALA A 3 18.81 39.02 0.14
N GLN A 4 19.43 38.51 1.18
CA GLN A 4 18.89 37.41 1.99
C GLN A 4 17.78 38.06 2.84
N GLU A 5 16.53 37.90 2.42
CA GLU A 5 15.37 38.35 3.18
C GLU A 5 15.38 37.69 4.53
N ALA A 6 15.38 38.48 5.61
CA ALA A 6 15.29 37.94 6.96
C ALA A 6 13.94 37.21 7.13
N LEU A 7 13.97 35.97 7.54
CA LEU A 7 12.75 35.18 7.74
C LEU A 7 12.06 35.61 9.03
N SER A 8 10.76 35.93 8.92
CA SER A 8 9.89 36.13 10.08
C SER A 8 9.35 34.80 10.60
N LEU A 9 8.86 34.80 11.84
CA LEU A 9 8.22 33.62 12.44
C LEU A 9 7.07 33.09 11.56
N ASP A 10 6.22 33.99 11.05
CA ASP A 10 5.08 33.60 10.20
C ASP A 10 5.53 33.04 8.85
N SER A 11 6.62 33.56 8.28
CA SER A 11 7.21 32.99 7.06
C SER A 11 7.75 31.59 7.30
N CYS A 12 8.40 31.36 8.46
CA CYS A 12 8.89 30.01 8.83
C CYS A 12 7.73 29.02 9.03
N ARG A 13 6.64 29.43 9.69
CA ARG A 13 5.43 28.63 9.85
C ARG A 13 4.81 28.26 8.49
N ALA A 14 4.66 29.24 7.60
CA ALA A 14 4.10 29.01 6.26
C ALA A 14 4.96 28.01 5.45
N LEU A 15 6.28 28.18 5.47
CA LEU A 15 7.21 27.25 4.81
C LEU A 15 7.15 25.87 5.43
N ALA A 16 7.13 25.76 6.75
CA ALA A 16 7.05 24.48 7.43
C ALA A 16 5.75 23.73 7.08
N ILE A 17 4.61 24.42 7.08
CA ILE A 17 3.32 23.79 6.72
C ILE A 17 3.32 23.35 5.24
N SER A 18 3.85 24.17 4.32
CA SER A 18 3.83 23.85 2.88
C SER A 18 4.78 22.73 2.50
N ASN A 19 5.91 22.58 3.19
CA ASN A 19 6.98 21.67 2.83
C ASN A 19 7.00 20.39 3.70
N ASN A 20 6.20 20.31 4.77
CA ASN A 20 6.22 19.19 5.68
C ASN A 20 5.63 17.94 5.05
N LYS A 21 6.46 16.91 4.89
CA LYS A 21 6.07 15.62 4.27
C LYS A 21 5.05 14.86 5.12
N GLU A 22 5.08 14.98 6.45
CA GLU A 22 4.12 14.30 7.33
C GLU A 22 2.71 14.90 7.17
N LEU A 23 2.59 16.20 6.97
CA LEU A 23 1.32 16.84 6.65
C LEU A 23 0.78 16.40 5.29
N LEU A 24 1.64 16.26 4.28
CA LEU A 24 1.24 15.70 2.98
C LEU A 24 0.75 14.25 3.13
N ILE A 25 1.47 13.41 3.89
CA ILE A 25 1.03 12.03 4.18
C ILE A 25 -0.30 12.02 4.92
N SER A 26 -0.50 12.91 5.89
CA SER A 26 -1.77 12.98 6.64
C SER A 26 -2.92 13.46 5.76
N GLN A 27 -2.68 14.34 4.79
CA GLN A 27 -3.66 14.74 3.79
C GLN A 27 -4.07 13.56 2.90
N GLU A 28 -3.10 12.73 2.47
CA GLU A 28 -3.40 11.51 1.70
C GLU A 28 -4.15 10.47 2.52
N LYS A 29 -3.94 10.42 3.85
CA LYS A 29 -4.76 9.58 4.74
C LYS A 29 -6.23 10.05 4.79
N ILE A 30 -6.50 11.35 4.74
CA ILE A 30 -7.85 11.89 4.61
C ILE A 30 -8.47 11.44 3.29
N ASN A 31 -7.75 11.54 2.18
CA ASN A 31 -8.19 11.10 0.86
C ASN A 31 -8.50 9.58 0.87
N ALA A 32 -7.63 8.78 1.47
CA ALA A 32 -7.85 7.33 1.62
C ALA A 32 -9.12 7.02 2.43
N ALA A 33 -9.32 7.68 3.58
CA ALA A 33 -10.51 7.52 4.40
C ALA A 33 -11.80 7.95 3.66
N HIS A 34 -11.71 9.02 2.86
CA HIS A 34 -12.81 9.46 2.01
C HIS A 34 -13.20 8.40 0.97
N TYR A 35 -12.23 7.78 0.29
CA TYR A 35 -12.50 6.70 -0.66
C TYR A 35 -12.99 5.42 0.04
N GLN A 36 -12.50 5.12 1.25
CA GLN A 36 -13.03 4.01 2.06
C GLN A 36 -14.51 4.22 2.42
N LYS A 37 -14.91 5.46 2.73
CA LYS A 37 -16.31 5.80 2.95
C LYS A 37 -17.15 5.63 1.68
N LYS A 38 -16.63 6.04 0.51
CA LYS A 38 -17.28 5.77 -0.79
C LYS A 38 -17.41 4.27 -1.05
N ALA A 39 -16.35 3.50 -0.80
CA ALA A 39 -16.38 2.04 -0.92
C ALA A 39 -17.37 1.40 0.06
N ALA A 40 -17.51 1.91 1.28
CA ALA A 40 -18.52 1.44 2.22
C ALA A 40 -19.95 1.65 1.71
N PHE A 41 -20.21 2.73 0.99
CA PHE A 41 -21.49 2.99 0.36
C PHE A 41 -21.84 1.97 -0.72
N THR A 42 -20.83 1.42 -1.43
CA THR A 42 -21.08 0.40 -2.47
C THR A 42 -21.69 -0.90 -1.91
N ASN A 43 -21.61 -1.15 -0.60
CA ASN A 43 -22.29 -2.27 0.04
C ASN A 43 -23.83 -2.18 -0.04
N TYR A 44 -24.39 -1.03 -0.39
CA TYR A 44 -25.81 -0.88 -0.71
C TYR A 44 -26.14 -1.26 -2.16
N LEU A 45 -25.13 -1.33 -3.03
CA LEU A 45 -25.33 -1.63 -4.45
C LEU A 45 -25.25 -3.14 -4.72
N PRO A 46 -25.89 -3.62 -5.82
CA PRO A 46 -25.73 -5.00 -6.23
C PRO A 46 -24.29 -5.31 -6.63
N ASN A 47 -23.80 -6.46 -6.18
CA ASN A 47 -22.53 -6.99 -6.58
C ASN A 47 -22.71 -7.99 -7.73
N ILE A 48 -22.05 -7.75 -8.84
CA ILE A 48 -22.05 -8.61 -10.02
C ILE A 48 -20.71 -9.33 -10.07
N SER A 49 -20.74 -10.65 -10.00
CA SER A 49 -19.55 -11.47 -10.16
C SER A 49 -19.73 -12.45 -11.33
N ALA A 50 -18.69 -12.61 -12.13
CA ALA A 50 -18.61 -13.62 -13.18
C ALA A 50 -17.55 -14.65 -12.77
N SER A 51 -17.93 -15.93 -12.85
CA SER A 51 -17.01 -17.04 -12.65
C SER A 51 -17.06 -17.95 -13.86
N GLY A 52 -15.91 -18.49 -14.27
CA GLY A 52 -15.79 -19.44 -15.34
C GLY A 52 -14.79 -20.53 -14.98
N GLY A 53 -15.10 -21.75 -15.38
CA GLY A 53 -14.22 -22.89 -15.21
C GLY A 53 -14.10 -23.67 -16.53
N TYR A 54 -12.90 -24.17 -16.79
CA TYR A 54 -12.63 -25.14 -17.83
C TYR A 54 -12.12 -26.41 -17.19
N MET A 55 -12.75 -27.54 -17.52
CA MET A 55 -12.31 -28.85 -17.05
C MET A 55 -12.05 -29.74 -18.26
N ARG A 56 -10.87 -30.33 -18.28
CA ARG A 56 -10.50 -31.36 -19.27
C ARG A 56 -10.42 -32.70 -18.59
N SER A 57 -11.24 -33.64 -19.07
CA SER A 57 -11.20 -35.05 -18.64
C SER A 57 -10.39 -35.89 -19.63
N GLN A 58 -9.63 -36.86 -19.14
CA GLN A 58 -8.91 -37.80 -19.99
C GLN A 58 -9.83 -38.87 -20.62
N LYS A 59 -10.96 -39.15 -19.98
CA LYS A 59 -11.95 -40.12 -20.45
C LYS A 59 -13.29 -39.43 -20.68
N GLU A 60 -13.99 -39.83 -21.73
CA GLU A 60 -15.39 -39.45 -21.93
C GLU A 60 -16.25 -40.04 -20.83
N LEU A 61 -17.11 -39.24 -20.25
CA LEU A 61 -18.17 -39.72 -19.37
C LEU A 61 -19.31 -40.26 -20.24
N SER A 62 -19.35 -41.60 -20.37
CA SER A 62 -20.43 -42.22 -21.09
C SER A 62 -21.58 -42.57 -20.16
N ILE A 63 -22.80 -42.29 -20.58
CA ILE A 63 -24.02 -42.67 -19.86
C ILE A 63 -24.19 -44.20 -19.87
N LEU A 64 -23.73 -44.85 -20.95
CA LEU A 64 -23.76 -46.32 -21.09
C LEU A 64 -22.46 -46.93 -20.57
N SER A 65 -22.55 -47.99 -19.76
CA SER A 65 -21.40 -48.78 -19.39
C SER A 65 -20.84 -49.54 -20.60
N ASP A 66 -19.56 -49.94 -20.53
CA ASP A 66 -18.91 -50.68 -21.62
C ASP A 66 -19.61 -52.02 -21.90
N ALA A 67 -20.18 -52.66 -20.89
CA ALA A 67 -21.00 -53.88 -21.05
C ALA A 67 -22.31 -53.58 -21.82
N GLN A 68 -22.97 -52.46 -21.53
CA GLN A 68 -24.19 -52.06 -22.24
C GLN A 68 -23.91 -51.67 -23.68
N LYS A 69 -22.80 -50.97 -23.96
CA LYS A 69 -22.36 -50.66 -25.33
C LYS A 69 -22.09 -51.94 -26.11
N GLY A 70 -21.38 -52.90 -25.55
CA GLY A 70 -21.10 -54.19 -26.16
C GLY A 70 -22.38 -54.99 -26.46
N ALA A 71 -23.33 -54.97 -25.53
CA ALA A 71 -24.63 -55.63 -25.73
C ALA A 71 -25.46 -54.94 -26.86
N LEU A 72 -25.46 -53.62 -26.93
CA LEU A 72 -26.19 -52.90 -27.96
C LEU A 72 -25.53 -53.04 -29.33
N SER A 73 -24.22 -52.88 -29.45
CA SER A 73 -23.50 -52.98 -30.73
C SER A 73 -23.41 -54.40 -31.27
N GLY A 74 -23.60 -55.44 -30.43
CA GLY A 74 -23.61 -56.86 -30.77
C GLY A 74 -24.99 -57.50 -30.81
N LEU A 75 -26.08 -56.71 -30.86
CA LEU A 75 -27.43 -57.26 -30.86
C LEU A 75 -27.70 -58.20 -32.03
N GLY A 76 -27.29 -57.87 -33.21
CA GLY A 76 -27.41 -58.71 -34.39
C GLY A 76 -26.53 -59.98 -34.28
N THR A 77 -25.28 -59.79 -33.85
CA THR A 77 -24.34 -60.86 -33.66
C THR A 77 -24.81 -61.87 -32.60
N SER A 78 -25.44 -61.40 -31.49
CA SER A 78 -25.99 -62.27 -30.44
C SER A 78 -27.20 -63.10 -30.94
N LEU A 79 -27.94 -62.61 -31.91
CA LEU A 79 -29.07 -63.29 -32.53
C LEU A 79 -28.66 -64.20 -33.73
N SER A 80 -27.43 -64.11 -34.18
CA SER A 80 -26.94 -64.87 -35.34
C SER A 80 -27.09 -66.37 -35.19
N GLY A 81 -26.79 -66.93 -33.98
CA GLY A 81 -26.96 -68.37 -33.68
C GLY A 81 -28.41 -68.80 -33.78
N PRO A 82 -29.35 -68.22 -33.06
CA PRO A 82 -30.78 -68.55 -33.21
C PRO A 82 -31.32 -68.35 -34.62
N LEU A 83 -30.89 -67.29 -35.35
CA LEU A 83 -31.30 -67.06 -36.75
C LEU A 83 -30.77 -68.15 -37.70
N GLN A 84 -29.55 -68.64 -37.53
CA GLN A 84 -28.97 -69.77 -38.30
C GLN A 84 -29.72 -71.06 -38.04
N GLN A 85 -30.05 -71.34 -36.76
CA GLN A 85 -30.86 -72.51 -36.43
C GLN A 85 -32.26 -72.42 -37.05
N ALA A 86 -32.91 -71.27 -36.98
CA ALA A 86 -34.20 -71.05 -37.60
C ALA A 86 -34.12 -71.19 -39.14
N ALA A 87 -33.05 -70.66 -39.78
CA ALA A 87 -32.80 -70.83 -41.21
C ALA A 87 -32.59 -72.30 -41.61
N GLN A 88 -31.89 -73.12 -40.81
CA GLN A 88 -31.73 -74.52 -41.09
C GLN A 88 -33.05 -75.31 -41.02
N VAL A 89 -33.88 -75.03 -40.04
CA VAL A 89 -35.20 -75.62 -39.93
C VAL A 89 -36.10 -75.23 -41.09
N ILE A 90 -36.11 -73.94 -41.49
CA ILE A 90 -36.88 -73.55 -42.64
C ILE A 90 -36.36 -74.13 -43.96
N ALA A 91 -35.05 -74.24 -44.16
CA ALA A 91 -34.42 -74.86 -45.28
C ALA A 91 -34.78 -76.35 -45.48
N GLN A 92 -34.99 -77.08 -44.34
CA GLN A 92 -35.49 -78.44 -44.36
C GLN A 92 -36.97 -78.53 -44.79
N LEU A 93 -37.78 -77.62 -44.41
CA LEU A 93 -39.19 -77.57 -44.69
C LEU A 93 -39.52 -76.96 -46.14
N HIS A 94 -38.67 -76.06 -46.55
CA HIS A 94 -38.81 -75.31 -47.83
C HIS A 94 -37.47 -75.20 -48.58
N PRO A 95 -37.04 -76.25 -49.32
CA PRO A 95 -35.75 -76.28 -50.02
C PRO A 95 -35.52 -75.16 -51.02
N GLU A 96 -36.60 -74.66 -51.64
CA GLU A 96 -36.56 -73.49 -52.57
C GLU A 96 -36.06 -72.19 -51.91
N LEU A 97 -36.18 -72.02 -50.65
CA LEU A 97 -35.74 -70.85 -49.89
C LEU A 97 -34.34 -70.94 -49.32
N ALA A 98 -33.75 -72.16 -49.36
CA ALA A 98 -32.46 -72.44 -48.73
C ALA A 98 -31.30 -71.51 -49.22
N GLY A 99 -31.34 -71.13 -50.49
CA GLY A 99 -30.33 -70.23 -51.06
C GLY A 99 -30.43 -68.75 -50.65
N GLN A 100 -31.59 -68.26 -50.20
CA GLN A 100 -31.83 -66.83 -49.85
C GLN A 100 -31.77 -66.59 -48.33
N LEU A 101 -32.05 -67.58 -47.54
CA LEU A 101 -32.07 -67.47 -46.05
C LEU A 101 -30.76 -67.03 -45.42
N PRO A 102 -29.56 -67.48 -45.85
CA PRO A 102 -28.31 -67.02 -45.30
C PRO A 102 -28.06 -65.52 -45.57
N ALA A 103 -28.39 -65.02 -46.76
CA ALA A 103 -28.23 -63.63 -47.14
C ALA A 103 -29.18 -62.71 -46.32
N LEU A 104 -30.43 -63.13 -46.13
CA LEU A 104 -31.39 -62.44 -45.27
C LEU A 104 -30.96 -62.43 -43.81
N GLY A 105 -30.45 -63.54 -43.32
CA GLY A 105 -29.91 -63.59 -41.93
C GLY A 105 -28.74 -62.67 -41.74
N GLN A 106 -27.79 -62.61 -42.65
CA GLN A 106 -26.64 -61.70 -42.58
C GLN A 106 -27.07 -60.23 -42.68
N SER A 107 -28.02 -59.91 -43.57
CA SER A 107 -28.51 -58.55 -43.70
C SER A 107 -29.25 -58.05 -42.43
N LEU A 108 -30.04 -58.93 -41.81
CA LEU A 108 -30.72 -58.65 -40.54
C LEU A 108 -29.75 -58.46 -39.37
N VAL A 109 -28.73 -59.32 -39.27
CA VAL A 109 -27.67 -59.18 -38.28
C VAL A 109 -26.94 -57.85 -38.47
N GLY A 110 -26.54 -57.50 -39.69
CA GLY A 110 -25.87 -56.24 -39.97
C GLY A 110 -26.77 -55.00 -39.69
N ALA A 111 -28.07 -55.13 -39.99
CA ALA A 111 -29.01 -54.04 -39.71
C ALA A 111 -29.21 -53.82 -38.17
N LEU A 112 -29.28 -54.88 -37.41
CA LEU A 112 -29.42 -54.82 -35.95
C LEU A 112 -28.15 -54.32 -35.28
N ASP A 113 -26.97 -54.77 -35.70
CA ASP A 113 -25.70 -54.24 -35.19
C ASP A 113 -25.51 -52.79 -35.57
N GLY A 114 -25.88 -52.39 -36.80
CA GLY A 114 -25.85 -50.98 -37.22
C GLY A 114 -26.82 -50.07 -36.44
N ALA A 115 -28.03 -50.58 -36.15
CA ALA A 115 -28.97 -49.85 -35.27
C ALA A 115 -28.45 -49.74 -33.83
N GLY A 116 -27.90 -50.84 -33.32
CA GLY A 116 -27.27 -50.83 -31.98
C GLY A 116 -26.10 -49.88 -31.86
N GLN A 117 -25.24 -49.84 -32.89
CA GLN A 117 -24.13 -48.87 -32.93
C GLN A 117 -24.62 -47.45 -33.03
N SER A 118 -25.67 -47.16 -33.83
CA SER A 118 -26.28 -45.83 -33.94
C SER A 118 -26.85 -45.35 -32.61
N LEU A 119 -27.43 -46.30 -31.79
CA LEU A 119 -27.86 -45.98 -30.43
C LEU A 119 -26.68 -45.65 -29.51
N VAL A 120 -25.62 -46.45 -29.54
CA VAL A 120 -24.40 -46.19 -28.77
C VAL A 120 -23.84 -44.80 -29.13
N ASP A 121 -23.78 -44.44 -30.40
CA ASP A 121 -23.28 -43.15 -30.86
C ASP A 121 -24.21 -41.99 -30.48
N ALA A 122 -25.56 -42.22 -30.52
CA ALA A 122 -26.54 -41.22 -30.07
C ALA A 122 -26.41 -40.88 -28.55
N PHE A 123 -26.01 -41.85 -27.75
CA PHE A 123 -25.76 -41.66 -26.30
C PHE A 123 -24.31 -41.27 -25.99
N ARG A 124 -23.49 -41.05 -27.00
CA ARG A 124 -22.12 -40.61 -26.84
C ARG A 124 -22.09 -39.12 -26.67
N THR A 125 -21.65 -38.62 -25.47
CA THR A 125 -21.45 -37.23 -25.15
C THR A 125 -19.98 -36.97 -24.98
N ASP A 126 -19.36 -36.15 -25.81
CA ASP A 126 -17.97 -35.74 -25.65
C ASP A 126 -17.85 -34.74 -24.45
N THR A 127 -17.52 -35.30 -23.28
CA THR A 127 -17.32 -34.55 -22.05
C THR A 127 -15.85 -34.28 -21.77
N ARG A 128 -14.96 -34.46 -22.74
CA ARG A 128 -13.51 -34.23 -22.53
C ARG A 128 -13.17 -32.78 -22.30
N ASN A 129 -13.90 -31.87 -22.91
CA ASN A 129 -13.74 -30.45 -22.73
C ASN A 129 -15.05 -29.84 -22.23
N MET A 130 -15.11 -29.50 -20.94
CA MET A 130 -16.28 -28.88 -20.35
C MET A 130 -15.98 -27.42 -19.97
N TYR A 131 -16.83 -26.51 -20.41
CA TYR A 131 -16.80 -25.10 -20.08
C TYR A 131 -18.04 -24.82 -19.21
N ALA A 132 -17.82 -24.21 -18.05
CA ALA A 132 -18.88 -23.74 -17.19
C ALA A 132 -18.70 -22.24 -16.93
N GLY A 133 -19.75 -21.47 -17.06
CA GLY A 133 -19.77 -20.05 -16.73
C GLY A 133 -20.99 -19.72 -15.88
N ALA A 134 -20.79 -18.89 -14.85
CA ALA A 134 -21.86 -18.37 -14.04
C ALA A 134 -21.74 -16.88 -13.86
N LEU A 135 -22.85 -16.16 -14.03
CA LEU A 135 -22.99 -14.75 -13.69
C LEU A 135 -23.89 -14.65 -12.47
N THR A 136 -23.32 -14.14 -11.38
CA THR A 136 -24.03 -14.04 -10.10
C THR A 136 -24.25 -12.59 -9.74
N LEU A 137 -25.52 -12.21 -9.53
CA LEU A 137 -25.94 -10.91 -9.01
C LEU A 137 -26.36 -11.09 -7.56
N THR A 138 -25.68 -10.40 -6.63
CA THR A 138 -26.01 -10.44 -5.19
C THR A 138 -26.39 -9.05 -4.71
N GLN A 139 -27.64 -8.89 -4.26
CA GLN A 139 -28.15 -7.65 -3.69
C GLN A 139 -28.56 -7.88 -2.23
N PRO A 140 -27.85 -7.28 -1.24
CA PRO A 140 -28.29 -7.36 0.14
C PRO A 140 -29.50 -6.44 0.35
N LEU A 141 -30.66 -7.01 0.68
CA LEU A 141 -31.87 -6.26 0.98
C LEU A 141 -31.90 -5.81 2.46
N TYR A 142 -31.51 -6.68 3.37
CA TYR A 142 -31.45 -6.41 4.81
C TYR A 142 -30.36 -7.24 5.49
N MET A 143 -29.49 -6.58 6.25
CA MET A 143 -28.40 -7.21 7.00
C MET A 143 -28.38 -6.78 8.47
N GLY A 144 -29.55 -6.67 9.11
CA GLY A 144 -29.63 -6.32 10.53
C GLY A 144 -28.95 -5.00 10.91
N GLY A 145 -28.92 -4.01 9.99
CA GLY A 145 -28.27 -2.72 10.24
C GLY A 145 -26.75 -2.69 10.04
N LYS A 146 -26.09 -3.82 9.71
CA LYS A 146 -24.64 -3.92 9.54
C LYS A 146 -24.08 -2.92 8.53
N ILE A 147 -24.70 -2.78 7.35
CA ILE A 147 -24.25 -1.85 6.30
C ILE A 147 -24.36 -0.40 6.80
N ARG A 148 -25.46 -0.06 7.49
CA ARG A 148 -25.65 1.28 8.06
C ARG A 148 -24.58 1.61 9.11
N ALA A 149 -24.32 0.65 10.02
CA ALA A 149 -23.27 0.80 11.05
C ALA A 149 -21.88 0.95 10.42
N TYR A 150 -21.57 0.16 9.40
CA TYR A 150 -20.28 0.23 8.70
C TYR A 150 -20.10 1.59 8.00
N ASN A 151 -21.11 2.11 7.31
CA ASN A 151 -21.07 3.44 6.71
C ASN A 151 -20.91 4.56 7.77
N LYS A 152 -21.48 4.40 8.96
CA LYS A 152 -21.30 5.33 10.07
C LYS A 152 -19.85 5.29 10.61
N ILE A 153 -19.28 4.09 10.75
CA ILE A 153 -17.89 3.90 11.17
C ILE A 153 -16.92 4.58 10.18
N THR A 154 -17.08 4.34 8.88
CA THR A 154 -16.19 4.94 7.86
C THR A 154 -16.35 6.45 7.76
N LYS A 155 -17.56 6.99 8.03
CA LYS A 155 -17.77 8.44 8.16
C LYS A 155 -16.96 9.02 9.33
N TYR A 156 -17.00 8.39 10.49
CA TYR A 156 -16.23 8.85 11.64
C TYR A 156 -14.72 8.60 11.47
N ALA A 157 -14.32 7.58 10.72
CA ALA A 157 -12.91 7.37 10.36
C ALA A 157 -12.36 8.51 9.48
N GLU A 158 -13.15 9.02 8.53
CA GLU A 158 -12.78 10.21 7.74
C GLU A 158 -12.65 11.45 8.65
N GLU A 159 -13.59 11.66 9.57
CA GLU A 159 -13.55 12.76 10.53
C GLU A 159 -12.32 12.65 11.45
N LEU A 160 -12.02 11.47 11.96
CA LEU A 160 -10.84 11.20 12.76
C LEU A 160 -9.55 11.54 11.99
N ALA A 161 -9.44 11.13 10.72
CA ALA A 161 -8.28 11.45 9.89
C ALA A 161 -8.11 12.97 9.71
N ARG A 162 -9.21 13.74 9.58
CA ARG A 162 -9.18 15.21 9.51
C ARG A 162 -8.67 15.83 10.82
N GLN A 163 -9.16 15.34 11.98
CA GLN A 163 -8.70 15.85 13.27
C GLN A 163 -7.24 15.51 13.55
N GLN A 164 -6.79 14.31 13.14
CA GLN A 164 -5.37 13.93 13.23
C GLN A 164 -4.48 14.84 12.37
N HIS A 165 -4.92 15.22 11.16
CA HIS A 165 -4.21 16.18 10.33
C HIS A 165 -4.12 17.55 11.02
N ASN A 166 -5.21 18.04 11.61
CA ASN A 166 -5.22 19.31 12.34
C ASN A 166 -4.27 19.27 13.54
N THR A 167 -4.24 18.17 14.30
CA THR A 167 -3.29 17.97 15.41
C THR A 167 -1.84 18.01 14.89
N GLY A 168 -1.53 17.26 13.83
CA GLY A 168 -0.20 17.28 13.21
C GLY A 168 0.21 18.68 12.72
N MET A 169 -0.73 19.47 12.20
CA MET A 169 -0.46 20.86 11.82
C MET A 169 -0.07 21.71 13.04
N GLN A 170 -0.76 21.57 14.18
CA GLN A 170 -0.41 22.29 15.41
C GLN A 170 0.96 21.86 15.95
N GLU A 171 1.31 20.58 15.86
CA GLU A 171 2.62 20.07 16.26
C GLU A 171 3.76 20.63 15.39
N VAL A 172 3.53 20.73 14.07
CA VAL A 172 4.50 21.34 13.14
C VAL A 172 4.69 22.84 13.46
N ILE A 173 3.62 23.58 13.72
CA ILE A 173 3.69 25.00 14.11
C ILE A 173 4.49 25.13 15.42
N LEU A 174 4.15 24.33 16.45
CA LEU A 174 4.83 24.39 17.74
C LEU A 174 6.32 24.07 17.64
N SER A 175 6.69 23.03 16.90
CA SER A 175 8.09 22.67 16.72
C SER A 175 8.87 23.72 15.93
N THR A 176 8.23 24.37 14.95
CA THR A 176 8.82 25.48 14.19
C THR A 176 9.04 26.69 15.09
N ASP A 177 8.06 27.04 15.92
CA ASP A 177 8.18 28.15 16.88
C ASP A 177 9.31 27.90 17.88
N GLN A 178 9.40 26.68 18.42
CA GLN A 178 10.48 26.31 19.33
C GLN A 178 11.86 26.42 18.68
N ALA A 179 12.00 25.92 17.46
CA ALA A 179 13.25 25.98 16.72
C ALA A 179 13.62 27.45 16.37
N TYR A 180 12.64 28.28 15.98
CA TYR A 180 12.84 29.70 15.69
C TYR A 180 13.38 30.44 16.92
N TRP A 181 12.69 30.34 18.07
CA TRP A 181 13.11 31.01 19.29
C TRP A 181 14.39 30.44 19.89
N GLN A 182 14.71 29.17 19.63
CA GLN A 182 16.00 28.59 19.99
C GLN A 182 17.14 29.24 19.21
N VAL A 183 16.99 29.47 17.89
CA VAL A 183 17.97 30.19 17.07
C VAL A 183 18.16 31.62 17.60
N VAL A 184 17.06 32.35 17.84
CA VAL A 184 17.11 33.73 18.37
C VAL A 184 17.85 33.75 19.72
N SER A 185 17.49 32.85 20.64
CA SER A 185 18.14 32.75 21.96
C SER A 185 19.64 32.46 21.87
N LEU A 186 20.04 31.55 20.99
CA LEU A 186 21.46 31.21 20.79
C LEU A 186 22.23 32.34 20.10
N ALA A 187 21.60 33.09 19.19
CA ALA A 187 22.22 34.28 18.58
C ALA A 187 22.53 35.38 19.64
N HIS A 188 21.57 35.62 20.53
CA HIS A 188 21.80 36.56 21.66
C HIS A 188 22.86 36.06 22.66
N LYS A 189 22.84 34.74 22.98
CA LYS A 189 23.89 34.12 23.83
C LYS A 189 25.26 34.22 23.17
N LYS A 190 25.38 34.08 21.87
CA LYS A 190 26.65 34.28 21.14
C LYS A 190 27.16 35.73 21.28
N LYS A 191 26.28 36.73 21.06
CA LYS A 191 26.62 38.17 21.18
C LYS A 191 27.10 38.46 22.62
N LEU A 192 26.46 37.88 23.67
CA LEU A 192 26.86 37.99 25.05
C LEU A 192 28.22 37.33 25.29
N ALA A 193 28.44 36.12 24.80
CA ALA A 193 29.71 35.38 24.98
C ALA A 193 30.89 36.10 24.30
N GLU A 194 30.65 36.69 23.09
CA GLU A 194 31.65 37.52 22.40
C GLU A 194 32.02 38.77 23.22
N GLY A 195 31.00 39.44 23.79
CA GLY A 195 31.22 40.58 24.69
C GLY A 195 32.01 40.22 25.96
N TYR A 196 31.66 39.08 26.57
CA TYR A 196 32.34 38.57 27.74
C TYR A 196 33.81 38.18 27.45
N LEU A 197 34.04 37.50 26.33
CA LEU A 197 35.41 37.16 25.91
C LEU A 197 36.25 38.43 25.69
N LYS A 198 35.71 39.45 25.04
CA LYS A 198 36.36 40.73 24.80
C LYS A 198 36.72 41.44 26.10
N LEU A 199 35.84 41.38 27.12
CA LEU A 199 36.11 41.92 28.44
C LEU A 199 37.28 41.20 29.11
N LEU A 200 37.30 39.84 29.11
CA LEU A 200 38.36 39.04 29.70
C LEU A 200 39.72 39.23 29.01
N GLN A 201 39.71 39.33 27.66
CA GLN A 201 40.93 39.63 26.87
C GLN A 201 41.51 41.00 27.23
N LYS A 202 40.65 41.99 27.45
CA LYS A 202 41.08 43.34 27.92
C LYS A 202 41.68 43.22 29.35
N LEU A 203 41.01 42.50 30.26
CA LEU A 203 41.49 42.29 31.59
C LEU A 203 42.84 41.54 31.64
N ASP A 204 43.03 40.54 30.78
CA ASP A 204 44.30 39.82 30.66
C ASP A 204 45.44 40.77 30.23
N SER A 205 45.20 41.63 29.24
CA SER A 205 46.15 42.67 28.82
C SER A 205 46.47 43.68 29.92
N ASP A 206 45.47 44.08 30.70
CA ASP A 206 45.68 45.06 31.79
C ASP A 206 46.45 44.43 32.98
N VAL A 207 46.17 43.15 33.29
CA VAL A 207 46.91 42.39 34.33
C VAL A 207 48.37 42.08 33.90
N ASP A 208 48.60 41.79 32.63
CA ASP A 208 49.98 41.60 32.11
C ASP A 208 50.80 42.91 32.30
N LYS A 209 50.21 44.11 32.15
CA LYS A 209 50.84 45.42 32.45
C LYS A 209 51.11 45.58 33.96
N MET A 210 50.12 45.23 34.79
CA MET A 210 50.26 45.28 36.27
C MET A 210 51.37 44.34 36.75
N ILE A 211 51.58 43.20 36.12
CA ILE A 211 52.67 42.28 36.44
C ILE A 211 54.02 42.91 36.04
N ALA A 212 54.10 43.60 34.89
CA ALA A 212 55.30 44.27 34.44
C ALA A 212 55.73 45.40 35.38
N GLU A 213 54.73 46.07 35.98
CA GLU A 213 54.97 47.13 36.98
C GLU A 213 55.12 46.58 38.42
N GLY A 214 55.05 45.27 38.62
CA GLY A 214 55.25 44.62 39.92
C GLY A 214 54.03 44.74 40.90
N VAL A 215 52.88 45.18 40.42
CA VAL A 215 51.63 45.37 41.19
C VAL A 215 50.80 44.09 41.31
N ALA A 216 50.93 43.16 40.33
CA ALA A 216 50.22 41.87 40.30
C ALA A 216 51.19 40.68 40.22
N THR A 217 50.76 39.49 40.60
CA THR A 217 51.58 38.27 40.60
C THR A 217 51.37 37.49 39.27
N LYS A 218 52.38 36.64 38.93
CA LYS A 218 52.26 35.71 37.80
C LYS A 218 51.10 34.74 37.95
N ALA A 219 50.72 34.39 39.20
CA ALA A 219 49.58 33.52 39.49
C ALA A 219 48.26 34.19 39.14
N ASP A 220 48.12 35.50 39.34
CA ASP A 220 46.92 36.27 38.95
C ASP A 220 46.76 36.27 37.45
N GLY A 221 47.85 36.53 36.69
CA GLY A 221 47.83 36.47 35.22
C GLY A 221 47.45 35.06 34.67
N LEU A 222 47.97 34.02 35.33
CA LEU A 222 47.65 32.64 34.92
C LEU A 222 46.14 32.34 35.14
N SER A 223 45.61 32.82 36.29
CA SER A 223 44.19 32.66 36.63
C SER A 223 43.27 33.31 35.58
N ILE A 224 43.65 34.50 35.09
CA ILE A 224 42.87 35.18 34.03
C ILE A 224 42.98 34.48 32.71
N LYS A 225 44.16 33.97 32.32
CA LYS A 225 44.34 33.18 31.09
C LYS A 225 43.48 31.91 31.08
N VAL A 226 43.32 31.25 32.24
CA VAL A 226 42.37 30.15 32.38
C VAL A 226 40.93 30.63 32.10
N LYS A 227 40.52 31.81 32.61
CA LYS A 227 39.19 32.36 32.37
C LYS A 227 38.94 32.76 30.89
N VAL A 228 39.96 33.28 30.23
CA VAL A 228 39.93 33.55 28.77
C VAL A 228 39.68 32.25 28.01
N ASN A 229 40.44 31.19 28.29
CA ASN A 229 40.27 29.88 27.64
C ASN A 229 38.86 29.27 27.89
N GLU A 230 38.33 29.40 29.14
CA GLU A 230 36.95 28.98 29.47
C GLU A 230 35.90 29.75 28.63
N ALA A 231 36.10 31.05 28.44
CA ALA A 231 35.21 31.88 27.63
C ALA A 231 35.30 31.55 26.15
N GLU A 232 36.49 31.28 25.59
CA GLU A 232 36.69 30.83 24.22
C GLU A 232 36.00 29.50 23.96
N MET A 233 36.14 28.52 24.85
CA MET A 233 35.43 27.24 24.78
C MET A 233 33.90 27.43 24.81
N THR A 234 33.43 28.36 25.67
CA THR A 234 31.99 28.68 25.74
C THR A 234 31.47 29.31 24.49
N LEU A 235 32.21 30.26 23.90
CA LEU A 235 31.86 30.88 22.60
C LEU A 235 31.82 29.84 21.48
N THR A 236 32.80 28.94 21.44
CA THR A 236 32.80 27.84 20.44
C THR A 236 31.56 26.97 20.58
N LYS A 237 31.22 26.50 21.78
CA LYS A 237 30.03 25.70 22.07
C LYS A 237 28.73 26.40 21.63
N VAL A 238 28.61 27.70 21.93
CA VAL A 238 27.41 28.47 21.54
C VAL A 238 27.34 28.67 20.03
N THR A 239 28.49 28.91 19.37
CA THR A 239 28.56 29.06 17.91
C THR A 239 28.17 27.79 17.18
N ASP A 240 28.68 26.64 17.63
CA ASP A 240 28.31 25.33 17.10
C ASP A 240 26.82 25.02 17.34
N GLY A 241 26.35 25.30 18.57
CA GLY A 241 24.94 25.15 18.92
C GLY A 241 24.02 26.00 18.05
N LEU A 242 24.39 27.24 17.73
CA LEU A 242 23.66 28.12 16.85
C LEU A 242 23.62 27.56 15.40
N SER A 243 24.72 27.02 14.93
CA SER A 243 24.79 26.39 13.60
C SER A 243 23.85 25.19 13.52
N LEU A 244 23.87 24.31 14.51
CA LEU A 244 22.96 23.16 14.58
C LEU A 244 21.48 23.59 14.68
N ALA A 245 21.18 24.61 15.48
CA ALA A 245 19.81 25.13 15.59
C ALA A 245 19.29 25.71 14.26
N ARG A 246 20.14 26.39 13.49
CA ARG A 246 19.81 26.88 12.16
C ARG A 246 19.56 25.73 11.17
N MET A 247 20.38 24.68 11.21
CA MET A 247 20.16 23.47 10.39
C MET A 247 18.82 22.81 10.73
N LEU A 248 18.48 22.71 12.02
CA LEU A 248 17.19 22.17 12.45
C LEU A 248 16.02 23.01 11.92
N LEU A 249 16.12 24.34 12.01
CA LEU A 249 15.09 25.24 11.49
C LEU A 249 14.95 25.09 9.95
N CYS A 250 16.07 25.01 9.22
CA CYS A 250 16.06 24.76 7.78
C CYS A 250 15.36 23.42 7.45
N GLN A 251 15.66 22.39 8.20
CA GLN A 251 14.99 21.07 8.03
C GLN A 251 13.48 21.17 8.24
N LEU A 252 13.03 21.84 9.29
CA LEU A 252 11.59 22.03 9.57
C LEU A 252 10.88 22.86 8.49
N CYS A 253 11.56 23.90 7.97
CA CYS A 253 11.05 24.74 6.89
C CYS A 253 11.15 24.07 5.50
N GLY A 254 11.79 22.90 5.39
CA GLY A 254 12.03 22.24 4.11
C GLY A 254 13.04 22.94 3.21
N LEU A 255 13.96 23.73 3.81
CA LEU A 255 15.06 24.39 3.12
C LEU A 255 16.30 23.49 3.13
N ASP A 256 17.27 23.81 2.25
CA ASP A 256 18.58 23.14 2.28
C ASP A 256 19.29 23.48 3.61
N LEU A 257 19.89 22.46 4.24
CA LEU A 257 20.60 22.58 5.52
C LEU A 257 21.77 23.57 5.50
N SER A 258 22.34 23.79 4.32
CA SER A 258 23.43 24.74 4.10
C SER A 258 22.96 26.17 3.85
N THR A 259 21.64 26.41 3.77
CA THR A 259 21.11 27.75 3.50
C THR A 259 21.42 28.68 4.69
N PRO A 260 22.15 29.79 4.45
CA PRO A 260 22.38 30.75 5.52
C PRO A 260 21.08 31.49 5.82
N VAL A 261 20.44 31.18 6.93
CA VAL A 261 19.17 31.80 7.37
C VAL A 261 19.47 32.88 8.40
N MET A 262 18.92 34.06 8.20
CA MET A 262 18.88 35.15 9.20
C MET A 262 17.41 35.37 9.63
N LEU A 263 17.20 35.54 10.92
CA LEU A 263 15.85 35.75 11.46
C LEU A 263 15.66 37.24 11.81
N THR A 264 14.43 37.69 11.60
CA THR A 264 14.08 39.11 11.84
C THR A 264 14.31 39.51 13.31
N ASP A 265 14.11 38.57 14.23
CA ASP A 265 14.18 38.83 15.69
C ASP A 265 15.58 38.66 16.29
N GLU A 266 16.58 38.16 15.50
CA GLU A 266 17.98 38.03 15.98
C GLU A 266 18.62 39.39 16.28
N GLN A 267 18.10 40.50 15.71
CA GLN A 267 18.66 41.85 15.87
C GLN A 267 17.84 42.72 16.84
N LYS A 268 16.69 42.27 17.29
CA LYS A 268 15.86 43.02 18.25
C LYS A 268 16.47 42.97 19.63
N GLU A 269 16.70 44.14 20.24
CA GLU A 269 17.25 44.25 21.60
C GLU A 269 16.18 44.07 22.69
N ASP A 270 14.93 44.42 22.39
CA ASP A 270 13.79 44.22 23.28
C ASP A 270 12.84 43.15 22.70
N LEU A 271 12.90 41.98 23.27
CA LEU A 271 11.93 40.92 23.04
C LEU A 271 10.77 41.07 24.04
N ALA A 272 9.92 42.06 23.83
CA ALA A 272 8.68 42.16 24.59
C ALA A 272 7.76 40.98 24.17
N PRO A 273 7.20 40.20 25.12
CA PRO A 273 6.22 39.18 24.80
C PRO A 273 4.97 39.88 24.19
N THR A 274 4.65 39.52 22.97
CA THR A 274 3.38 39.90 22.31
C THR A 274 2.27 38.97 22.73
#